data_494c310d042e428fb7ace71ac68fbb1a
#
_entry.id   494c310d042e428fb7ace71ac68fbb1a
#
_cell.length_a   1.000
_cell.length_b   1.000
_cell.length_c   1.000
_cell.angle_alpha   90.00
_cell.angle_beta   90.00
_cell.angle_gamma   90.00
#
_symmetry.space_group_name_H-M   'P 1'
#
loop_
_entity.id
_entity.type
_entity.pdbx_description
1 polymer ?
#
loop_
_entity_poly.entity_id
_entity_poly.type
_entity_poly.pdbx_seq_one_letter_code
_entity_poly.pdbx_strand_id
1 'polypeptide(L)'
;ELKRIRYTTSHPRDFTNDLIQVHKDCEKLMPLIHLPVQSGSNNILENMNRKHTIEEYLNIIEKLKKIKPNIELSSDFIIGYPGETRHDFELTVELMKKIKFINAYSFIYSARPGTPAFNLKAVDVIHAKERLLTFQNISKKIKTEYRKKLLAKTIPILFENKTKDENKYFGRDEHFNSVIVESKE
;
A
#
# COMPACT_ATOMS: atom_id res chain seq x y z
N GLU A 1 -23.09 7.05 16.18
CA GLU A 1 -22.16 8.07 15.72
C GLU A 1 -20.97 7.44 15.01
N LEU A 2 -20.55 7.99 13.82
CA LEU A 2 -19.41 7.49 13.05
C LEU A 2 -18.11 7.78 13.79
N LYS A 3 -17.32 6.73 14.06
CA LYS A 3 -16.05 6.83 14.82
C LYS A 3 -14.84 7.01 13.91
N ARG A 4 -14.80 6.30 12.79
CA ARG A 4 -13.67 6.31 11.83
C ARG A 4 -14.18 6.33 10.40
N ILE A 5 -13.49 7.06 9.55
CA ILE A 5 -13.70 7.10 8.11
C ILE A 5 -12.47 6.52 7.42
N ARG A 6 -12.70 5.58 6.53
CA ARG A 6 -11.70 5.02 5.62
C ARG A 6 -12.22 5.07 4.20
N TYR A 7 -11.35 5.44 3.28
CA TYR A 7 -11.64 5.34 1.86
C TYR A 7 -10.47 4.69 1.12
N THR A 8 -10.73 4.20 -0.07
CA THR A 8 -9.71 3.66 -0.97
C THR A 8 -9.57 4.63 -2.13
N THR A 9 -8.37 5.10 -2.37
CA THR A 9 -8.09 5.99 -3.47
C THR A 9 -8.07 5.22 -4.78
N SER A 10 -8.36 5.92 -5.88
CA SER A 10 -8.34 5.34 -7.21
C SER A 10 -6.99 5.48 -7.88
N HIS A 11 -6.55 6.70 -8.14
CA HIS A 11 -5.37 6.96 -8.95
C HIS A 11 -4.53 8.11 -8.38
N PRO A 12 -3.17 8.02 -8.35
CA PRO A 12 -2.31 9.10 -7.85
C PRO A 12 -2.55 10.45 -8.53
N ARG A 13 -2.81 10.47 -9.85
CA ARG A 13 -3.14 11.68 -10.60
C ARG A 13 -4.34 12.45 -10.02
N ASP A 14 -5.31 11.72 -9.50
CA ASP A 14 -6.56 12.30 -9.01
C ASP A 14 -6.48 12.63 -7.51
N PHE A 15 -5.29 12.49 -6.91
CA PHE A 15 -5.03 12.80 -5.51
C PHE A 15 -4.66 14.29 -5.37
N THR A 16 -5.68 15.14 -5.36
CA THR A 16 -5.56 16.60 -5.36
C THR A 16 -5.09 17.18 -4.03
N ASN A 17 -4.66 18.45 -4.04
CA ASN A 17 -4.28 19.16 -2.80
C ASN A 17 -5.46 19.29 -1.82
N ASP A 18 -6.69 19.41 -2.33
CA ASP A 18 -7.90 19.47 -1.51
C ASP A 18 -8.09 18.16 -0.72
N LEU A 19 -7.88 17.01 -1.39
CA LEU A 19 -7.95 15.72 -0.73
C LEU A 19 -6.83 15.55 0.31
N ILE A 20 -5.63 16.09 0.03
CA ILE A 20 -4.54 16.13 1.00
C ILE A 20 -4.96 16.95 2.23
N GLN A 21 -5.59 18.13 2.02
CA GLN A 21 -6.01 19.00 3.11
C GLN A 21 -7.09 18.35 3.99
N VAL A 22 -8.01 17.55 3.43
CA VAL A 22 -9.01 16.80 4.20
C VAL A 22 -8.37 15.89 5.26
N HIS A 23 -7.18 15.34 4.99
CA HIS A 23 -6.46 14.53 5.99
C HIS A 23 -5.99 15.34 7.20
N LYS A 24 -5.83 16.66 7.06
CA LYS A 24 -5.54 17.58 8.17
C LYS A 24 -6.82 17.93 8.93
N ASP A 25 -7.89 18.26 8.21
CA ASP A 25 -9.07 18.91 8.75
C ASP A 25 -10.10 17.93 9.33
N CYS A 26 -10.07 16.66 8.88
CA CYS A 26 -10.98 15.63 9.35
C CYS A 26 -10.29 14.67 10.33
N GLU A 27 -10.52 14.86 11.63
CA GLU A 27 -9.95 14.00 12.69
C GLU A 27 -10.40 12.54 12.59
N LYS A 28 -11.63 12.31 12.13
CA LYS A 28 -12.19 10.96 11.99
C LYS A 28 -11.57 10.17 10.83
N LEU A 29 -10.89 10.87 9.92
CA LEU A 29 -10.22 10.23 8.79
C LEU A 29 -8.98 9.48 9.24
N MET A 30 -8.99 8.18 9.02
CA MET A 30 -7.91 7.28 9.45
C MET A 30 -6.57 7.70 8.81
N PRO A 31 -5.46 7.64 9.58
CA PRO A 31 -4.13 7.97 9.08
C PRO A 31 -3.54 6.82 8.24
N LEU A 32 -4.34 6.25 7.36
CA LEU A 32 -3.95 5.19 6.44
C LEU A 32 -4.49 5.49 5.05
N ILE A 33 -3.60 5.57 4.07
CA ILE A 33 -3.96 5.74 2.67
C ILE A 33 -3.56 4.51 1.86
N HIS A 34 -4.50 4.01 1.07
CA HIS A 34 -4.21 3.05 0.01
C HIS A 34 -4.10 3.80 -1.31
N LEU A 35 -2.87 3.93 -1.83
CA LEU A 35 -2.56 4.67 -3.06
C LEU A 35 -1.77 3.76 -4.02
N PRO A 36 -2.45 3.09 -4.97
CA PRO A 36 -1.82 2.15 -5.88
C PRO A 36 -0.83 2.82 -6.84
N VAL A 37 0.47 2.54 -6.70
CA VAL A 37 1.52 3.06 -7.59
C VAL A 37 1.75 2.16 -8.79
N GLN A 38 1.61 0.86 -8.64
CA GLN A 38 1.79 -0.23 -9.60
C GLN A 38 3.26 -0.59 -9.90
N SER A 39 4.17 0.37 -10.09
CA SER A 39 5.59 0.18 -10.35
C SER A 39 6.41 1.33 -9.80
N GLY A 40 7.69 1.10 -9.51
CA GLY A 40 8.67 2.13 -9.16
C GLY A 40 9.44 2.70 -10.36
N SER A 41 9.15 2.21 -11.57
CA SER A 41 9.79 2.67 -12.81
C SER A 41 8.86 3.55 -13.62
N ASN A 42 9.31 4.75 -13.98
CA ASN A 42 8.55 5.64 -14.87
C ASN A 42 8.32 5.01 -16.24
N ASN A 43 9.31 4.27 -16.79
CA ASN A 43 9.16 3.53 -18.03
C ASN A 43 8.00 2.53 -17.98
N ILE A 44 7.89 1.77 -16.89
CA ILE A 44 6.80 0.80 -16.72
C ILE A 44 5.47 1.50 -16.47
N LEU A 45 5.44 2.58 -15.71
CA LEU A 45 4.22 3.39 -15.51
C LEU A 45 3.69 3.96 -16.83
N GLU A 46 4.57 4.45 -17.70
CA GLU A 46 4.21 4.93 -19.03
C GLU A 46 3.63 3.79 -19.89
N ASN A 47 4.30 2.63 -19.92
CA ASN A 47 3.84 1.45 -20.65
C ASN A 47 2.49 0.91 -20.12
N MET A 48 2.21 1.08 -18.83
CA MET A 48 0.90 0.80 -18.21
C MET A 48 -0.13 1.90 -18.49
N ASN A 49 0.24 2.96 -19.20
CA ASN A 49 -0.59 4.16 -19.40
C ASN A 49 -1.02 4.83 -18.10
N ARG A 50 -0.19 4.73 -17.05
CA ARG A 50 -0.41 5.45 -15.79
C ARG A 50 -0.05 6.93 -16.00
N LYS A 51 -0.95 7.82 -15.68
CA LYS A 51 -0.79 9.26 -15.94
C LYS A 51 -0.14 9.98 -14.74
N HIS A 52 0.92 9.39 -14.19
CA HIS A 52 1.74 9.98 -13.13
C HIS A 52 3.16 9.41 -13.19
N THR A 53 4.10 10.16 -12.66
CA THR A 53 5.50 9.75 -12.48
C THR A 53 5.77 9.38 -11.01
N ILE A 54 6.93 8.78 -10.75
CA ILE A 54 7.39 8.48 -9.39
C ILE A 54 7.65 9.75 -8.60
N GLU A 55 8.15 10.81 -9.23
CA GLU A 55 8.40 12.11 -8.62
C GLU A 55 7.09 12.75 -8.13
N GLU A 56 6.05 12.73 -8.97
CA GLU A 56 4.71 13.21 -8.59
C GLU A 56 4.12 12.38 -7.45
N TYR A 57 4.28 11.05 -7.50
CA TYR A 57 3.83 10.16 -6.44
C TYR A 57 4.53 10.45 -5.11
N LEU A 58 5.86 10.63 -5.13
CA LEU A 58 6.64 10.97 -3.95
C LEU A 58 6.27 12.34 -3.37
N ASN A 59 6.00 13.33 -4.22
CA ASN A 59 5.54 14.66 -3.80
C ASN A 59 4.19 14.60 -3.06
N ILE A 60 3.24 13.77 -3.52
CA ILE A 60 1.98 13.53 -2.80
C ILE A 60 2.25 12.97 -1.40
N ILE A 61 3.12 11.96 -1.30
CA ILE A 61 3.47 11.33 -0.02
C ILE A 61 4.15 12.32 0.93
N GLU A 62 5.07 13.13 0.42
CA GLU A 62 5.76 14.15 1.21
C GLU A 62 4.77 15.17 1.79
N LYS A 63 3.86 15.69 0.97
CA LYS A 63 2.80 16.60 1.41
C LYS A 63 1.92 15.95 2.48
N LEU A 64 1.50 14.70 2.29
CA LEU A 64 0.71 13.96 3.26
C LEU A 64 1.43 13.81 4.60
N LYS A 65 2.69 13.36 4.57
CA LYS A 65 3.49 13.19 5.79
C LYS A 65 3.78 14.49 6.51
N LYS A 66 3.86 15.61 5.77
CA LYS A 66 4.04 16.95 6.36
C LYS A 66 2.81 17.39 7.15
N ILE A 67 1.61 17.11 6.66
CA ILE A 67 0.35 17.50 7.32
C ILE A 67 -0.14 16.51 8.37
N LYS A 68 0.16 15.22 8.19
CA LYS A 68 -0.23 14.13 9.09
C LYS A 68 0.96 13.15 9.28
N PRO A 69 1.91 13.45 10.18
CA PRO A 69 3.18 12.71 10.30
C PRO A 69 3.02 11.22 10.62
N ASN A 70 1.91 10.83 11.28
CA ASN A 70 1.59 9.43 11.59
C ASN A 70 0.88 8.69 10.45
N ILE A 71 0.75 9.31 9.26
CA ILE A 71 0.08 8.66 8.14
C ILE A 71 0.92 7.50 7.61
N GLU A 72 0.27 6.35 7.46
CA GLU A 72 0.86 5.15 6.89
C GLU A 72 0.28 4.87 5.49
N LEU A 73 1.03 4.11 4.70
CA LEU A 73 0.73 3.91 3.30
C LEU A 73 0.58 2.43 2.98
N SER A 74 -0.38 2.14 2.12
CA SER A 74 -0.51 0.86 1.43
C SER A 74 -0.60 1.06 -0.08
N SER A 75 -0.18 0.08 -0.85
CA SER A 75 -0.15 0.19 -2.31
C SER A 75 -0.25 -1.17 -2.99
N ASP A 76 -0.58 -1.15 -4.28
CA ASP A 76 -0.55 -2.31 -5.16
C ASP A 76 0.64 -2.23 -6.10
N PHE A 77 1.18 -3.40 -6.46
CA PHE A 77 2.33 -3.55 -7.35
C PHE A 77 2.07 -4.67 -8.35
N ILE A 78 2.37 -4.40 -9.61
CA ILE A 78 2.37 -5.39 -10.69
C ILE A 78 3.82 -5.71 -11.03
N ILE A 79 4.20 -6.97 -10.90
CA ILE A 79 5.54 -7.47 -11.17
C ILE A 79 5.54 -8.26 -12.48
N GLY A 80 6.58 -8.10 -13.29
CA GLY A 80 6.71 -8.83 -14.55
C GLY A 80 5.79 -8.29 -15.65
N TYR A 81 5.47 -7.00 -15.62
CA TYR A 81 4.77 -6.35 -16.73
C TYR A 81 5.58 -6.49 -18.03
N PRO A 82 4.95 -6.63 -19.22
CA PRO A 82 5.66 -6.71 -20.49
C PRO A 82 6.70 -5.60 -20.66
N GLY A 83 7.93 -5.96 -20.97
CA GLY A 83 9.05 -5.03 -21.09
C GLY A 83 9.75 -4.65 -19.76
N GLU A 84 9.28 -5.12 -18.61
CA GLU A 84 9.96 -4.87 -17.33
C GLU A 84 11.37 -5.48 -17.34
N THR A 85 12.38 -4.61 -17.30
CA THR A 85 13.78 -5.02 -17.16
C THR A 85 14.13 -5.35 -15.70
N ARG A 86 15.33 -5.85 -15.46
CA ARG A 86 15.85 -6.03 -14.10
C ARG A 86 15.98 -4.67 -13.40
N HIS A 87 16.43 -3.65 -14.09
CA HIS A 87 16.56 -2.30 -13.56
C HIS A 87 15.19 -1.71 -13.14
N ASP A 88 14.14 -1.89 -13.96
CA ASP A 88 12.79 -1.42 -13.62
C ASP A 88 12.27 -2.09 -12.33
N PHE A 89 12.55 -3.38 -12.18
CA PHE A 89 12.20 -4.10 -10.94
C PHE A 89 13.00 -3.59 -9.74
N GLU A 90 14.30 -3.32 -9.89
CA GLU A 90 15.15 -2.76 -8.84
C GLU A 90 14.63 -1.39 -8.39
N LEU A 91 14.22 -0.51 -9.29
CA LEU A 91 13.56 0.76 -8.96
C LEU A 91 12.26 0.56 -8.14
N THR A 92 11.49 -0.49 -8.47
CA THR A 92 10.28 -0.83 -7.70
C THR A 92 10.63 -1.28 -6.27
N VAL A 93 11.69 -2.05 -6.10
CA VAL A 93 12.22 -2.45 -4.79
C VAL A 93 12.74 -1.25 -4.00
N GLU A 94 13.44 -0.33 -4.65
CA GLU A 94 13.95 0.91 -4.03
C GLU A 94 12.80 1.78 -3.53
N LEU A 95 11.76 1.96 -4.33
CA LEU A 95 10.55 2.68 -3.93
C LEU A 95 9.92 2.06 -2.68
N MET A 96 9.80 0.71 -2.66
CA MET A 96 9.27 -0.02 -1.51
C MET A 96 10.10 0.23 -0.24
N LYS A 97 11.42 0.21 -0.34
CA LYS A 97 12.35 0.47 0.79
C LYS A 97 12.32 1.92 1.25
N LYS A 98 12.16 2.87 0.32
CA LYS A 98 12.12 4.31 0.59
C LYS A 98 10.85 4.72 1.33
N ILE A 99 9.69 4.28 0.85
CA ILE A 99 8.39 4.66 1.41
C ILE A 99 8.04 3.83 2.64
N LYS A 100 8.43 2.55 2.66
CA LYS A 100 8.13 1.58 3.72
C LYS A 100 6.62 1.34 3.88
N PHE A 101 5.95 0.99 2.80
CA PHE A 101 4.53 0.64 2.84
C PHE A 101 4.26 -0.43 3.90
N ILE A 102 3.30 -0.17 4.80
CA ILE A 102 2.91 -1.14 5.83
C ILE A 102 2.10 -2.31 5.27
N ASN A 103 1.44 -2.09 4.12
CA ASN A 103 0.83 -3.13 3.31
C ASN A 103 1.17 -2.89 1.84
N ALA A 104 1.76 -3.89 1.19
CA ALA A 104 2.03 -3.90 -0.24
C ALA A 104 1.45 -5.17 -0.84
N TYR A 105 0.43 -5.00 -1.68
CA TYR A 105 -0.17 -6.10 -2.41
C TYR A 105 0.53 -6.23 -3.75
N SER A 106 1.08 -7.39 -4.05
CA SER A 106 1.88 -7.59 -5.24
C SER A 106 1.40 -8.79 -6.04
N PHE A 107 1.28 -8.60 -7.35
CA PHE A 107 0.73 -9.56 -8.28
C PHE A 107 1.66 -9.71 -9.48
N ILE A 108 1.77 -10.94 -10.02
CA ILE A 108 2.36 -11.10 -11.35
C ILE A 108 1.39 -10.53 -12.38
N TYR A 109 1.93 -9.82 -13.36
CA TYR A 109 1.13 -9.34 -14.49
C TYR A 109 0.33 -10.49 -15.12
N SER A 110 -0.94 -10.25 -15.36
CA SER A 110 -1.84 -11.16 -16.08
C SER A 110 -2.43 -10.44 -17.28
N ALA A 111 -2.16 -10.97 -18.46
CA ALA A 111 -2.66 -10.38 -19.70
C ALA A 111 -4.21 -10.37 -19.72
N ARG A 112 -4.79 -9.24 -20.09
CA ARG A 112 -6.25 -9.08 -20.19
C ARG A 112 -6.64 -8.81 -21.63
N PRO A 113 -7.59 -9.57 -22.22
CA PRO A 113 -8.11 -9.30 -23.56
C PRO A 113 -8.59 -7.84 -23.69
N GLY A 114 -8.36 -7.25 -24.84
CA GLY A 114 -8.77 -5.88 -25.14
C GLY A 114 -7.83 -4.78 -24.62
N THR A 115 -6.72 -5.14 -23.93
CA THR A 115 -5.71 -4.17 -23.54
C THR A 115 -4.52 -4.19 -24.52
N PRO A 116 -3.84 -3.04 -24.77
CA PRO A 116 -2.65 -3.01 -25.62
C PRO A 116 -1.55 -4.00 -25.17
N ALA A 117 -1.41 -4.18 -23.87
CA ALA A 117 -0.41 -5.08 -23.29
C ALA A 117 -0.71 -6.57 -23.50
N PHE A 118 -1.93 -6.94 -23.93
CA PHE A 118 -2.33 -8.34 -24.14
C PHE A 118 -1.44 -9.05 -25.15
N ASN A 119 -1.04 -8.37 -26.20
CA ASN A 119 -0.21 -8.93 -27.29
C ASN A 119 1.30 -8.73 -27.08
N LEU A 120 1.70 -8.12 -25.98
CA LEU A 120 3.12 -7.92 -25.70
C LEU A 120 3.74 -9.17 -25.10
N LYS A 121 5.03 -9.39 -25.40
CA LYS A 121 5.79 -10.49 -24.80
C LYS A 121 5.93 -10.24 -23.29
N ALA A 122 5.30 -11.10 -22.50
CA ALA A 122 5.44 -11.07 -21.05
C ALA A 122 6.88 -11.38 -20.61
N VAL A 123 7.24 -10.95 -19.42
CA VAL A 123 8.46 -11.41 -18.74
C VAL A 123 8.34 -12.92 -18.51
N ASP A 124 9.46 -13.63 -18.65
CA ASP A 124 9.50 -15.06 -18.37
C ASP A 124 8.91 -15.39 -16.99
N VAL A 125 8.08 -16.43 -16.93
CA VAL A 125 7.31 -16.77 -15.72
C VAL A 125 8.21 -17.11 -14.53
N ILE A 126 9.38 -17.72 -14.78
CA ILE A 126 10.32 -18.05 -13.71
C ILE A 126 10.89 -16.76 -13.12
N HIS A 127 11.37 -15.86 -13.97
CA HIS A 127 11.88 -14.56 -13.55
C HIS A 127 10.82 -13.71 -12.86
N ALA A 128 9.58 -13.69 -13.36
CA ALA A 128 8.49 -12.96 -12.72
C ALA A 128 8.18 -13.51 -11.31
N LYS A 129 8.19 -14.85 -11.13
CA LYS A 129 8.00 -15.47 -9.81
C LYS A 129 9.15 -15.16 -8.85
N GLU A 130 10.40 -15.20 -9.30
CA GLU A 130 11.57 -14.84 -8.49
C GLU A 130 11.51 -13.39 -8.03
N ARG A 131 11.16 -12.46 -8.93
CA ARG A 131 10.96 -11.05 -8.61
C ARG A 131 9.83 -10.86 -7.59
N LEU A 132 8.69 -11.50 -7.81
CA LEU A 132 7.56 -11.43 -6.87
C LEU A 132 7.96 -11.93 -5.49
N LEU A 133 8.62 -13.09 -5.38
CA LEU A 133 9.08 -13.64 -4.11
C LEU A 133 10.07 -12.69 -3.40
N THR A 134 11.01 -12.12 -4.16
CA THR A 134 11.96 -11.14 -3.65
C THR A 134 11.25 -9.91 -3.09
N PHE A 135 10.30 -9.35 -3.84
CA PHE A 135 9.51 -8.20 -3.42
C PHE A 135 8.68 -8.50 -2.15
N GLN A 136 8.00 -9.65 -2.12
CA GLN A 136 7.18 -10.09 -0.97
C GLN A 136 8.02 -10.29 0.30
N ASN A 137 9.24 -10.82 0.18
CA ASN A 137 10.15 -10.97 1.32
C ASN A 137 10.57 -9.62 1.89
N ILE A 138 10.83 -8.62 1.03
CA ILE A 138 11.16 -7.26 1.46
C ILE A 138 9.94 -6.62 2.13
N SER A 139 8.77 -6.72 1.52
CA SER A 139 7.51 -6.23 2.08
C SER A 139 7.23 -6.83 3.47
N LYS A 140 7.41 -8.14 3.63
CA LYS A 140 7.25 -8.85 4.90
C LYS A 140 8.21 -8.32 5.98
N LYS A 141 9.46 -8.06 5.63
CA LYS A 141 10.45 -7.47 6.56
C LYS A 141 10.00 -6.08 7.01
N ILE A 142 9.63 -5.20 6.09
CA ILE A 142 9.17 -3.84 6.40
C ILE A 142 7.93 -3.88 7.31
N LYS A 143 6.96 -4.72 6.99
CA LYS A 143 5.75 -4.90 7.81
C LYS A 143 6.08 -5.42 9.21
N THR A 144 7.03 -6.35 9.33
CA THR A 144 7.48 -6.87 10.62
C THR A 144 8.16 -5.80 11.45
N GLU A 145 9.03 -4.99 10.85
CA GLU A 145 9.69 -3.85 11.51
C GLU A 145 8.68 -2.79 11.97
N TYR A 146 7.68 -2.49 11.13
CA TYR A 146 6.59 -1.60 11.51
C TYR A 146 5.83 -2.14 12.73
N ARG A 147 5.43 -3.42 12.71
CA ARG A 147 4.72 -4.04 13.84
C ARG A 147 5.54 -4.07 15.13
N LYS A 148 6.86 -4.31 15.04
CA LYS A 148 7.75 -4.24 16.20
C LYS A 148 7.73 -2.87 16.88
N LYS A 149 7.56 -1.77 16.14
CA LYS A 149 7.43 -0.41 16.69
C LYS A 149 6.14 -0.19 17.47
N LEU A 150 5.14 -1.05 17.31
CA LEU A 150 3.87 -0.99 18.04
C LEU A 150 3.94 -1.74 19.37
N LEU A 151 4.94 -2.60 19.60
CA LEU A 151 5.11 -3.33 20.86
C LEU A 151 5.32 -2.35 22.00
N ALA A 152 4.73 -2.66 23.15
CA ALA A 152 4.76 -1.84 24.36
C ALA A 152 4.14 -0.43 24.21
N LYS A 153 3.35 -0.20 23.15
CA LYS A 153 2.57 1.04 22.99
C LYS A 153 1.11 0.79 23.32
N THR A 154 0.49 1.76 23.98
CA THR A 154 -0.96 1.81 24.12
C THR A 154 -1.55 2.45 22.86
N ILE A 155 -2.41 1.72 22.15
CA ILE A 155 -3.05 2.19 20.91
C ILE A 155 -4.57 2.01 21.00
N PRO A 156 -5.37 2.94 20.49
CA PRO A 156 -6.82 2.83 20.49
C PRO A 156 -7.30 1.79 19.47
N ILE A 157 -8.10 0.84 19.94
CA ILE A 157 -8.70 -0.20 19.09
C ILE A 157 -10.20 0.05 18.96
N LEU A 158 -10.69 0.05 17.72
CA LEU A 158 -12.13 -0.02 17.45
C LEU A 158 -12.52 -1.49 17.35
N PHE A 159 -13.28 -1.96 18.33
CA PHE A 159 -13.84 -3.31 18.31
C PHE A 159 -14.97 -3.40 17.29
N GLU A 160 -14.96 -4.46 16.49
CA GLU A 160 -15.94 -4.70 15.42
C GLU A 160 -16.87 -5.85 15.74
N ASN A 161 -16.34 -6.93 16.32
CA ASN A 161 -17.13 -8.11 16.67
C ASN A 161 -16.45 -8.97 17.76
N LYS A 162 -17.25 -9.79 18.42
CA LYS A 162 -16.79 -10.86 19.29
C LYS A 162 -16.28 -12.02 18.41
N THR A 163 -15.19 -12.66 18.79
CA THR A 163 -14.70 -13.87 18.11
C THR A 163 -15.52 -15.11 18.50
N LYS A 164 -15.20 -16.26 17.90
CA LYS A 164 -15.81 -17.54 18.30
C LYS A 164 -15.32 -18.02 19.68
N ASP A 165 -14.13 -17.56 20.08
CA ASP A 165 -13.58 -17.89 21.39
C ASP A 165 -14.22 -17.00 22.46
N GLU A 166 -14.51 -17.57 23.62
CA GLU A 166 -15.03 -16.80 24.75
C GLU A 166 -14.04 -15.74 25.20
N ASN A 167 -14.56 -14.56 25.55
CA ASN A 167 -13.80 -13.40 26.03
C ASN A 167 -12.76 -12.82 25.06
N LYS A 168 -12.82 -13.16 23.77
CA LYS A 168 -11.97 -12.54 22.75
C LYS A 168 -12.76 -11.65 21.80
N TYR A 169 -12.23 -10.47 21.56
CA TYR A 169 -12.82 -9.44 20.72
C TYR A 169 -11.87 -9.10 19.58
N PHE A 170 -12.41 -9.04 18.36
CA PHE A 170 -11.70 -8.59 17.18
C PHE A 170 -11.94 -7.09 16.99
N GLY A 171 -10.86 -6.39 16.66
CA GLY A 171 -10.93 -4.98 16.32
C GLY A 171 -9.77 -4.56 15.43
N ARG A 172 -9.71 -3.28 15.12
CA ARG A 172 -8.64 -2.69 14.34
C ARG A 172 -8.13 -1.39 14.95
N ASP A 173 -6.82 -1.18 14.79
CA ASP A 173 -6.20 0.09 15.13
C ASP A 173 -6.48 1.16 14.05
N GLU A 174 -5.90 2.35 14.21
CA GLU A 174 -6.05 3.48 13.26
C GLU A 174 -5.35 3.25 11.91
N HIS A 175 -4.41 2.30 11.81
CA HIS A 175 -3.74 1.90 10.58
C HIS A 175 -4.32 0.59 10.00
N PHE A 176 -5.52 0.21 10.46
CA PHE A 176 -6.25 -0.96 9.98
C PHE A 176 -5.55 -2.30 10.26
N ASN A 177 -4.65 -2.35 11.24
CA ASN A 177 -4.10 -3.60 11.72
C ASN A 177 -5.16 -4.36 12.50
N SER A 178 -5.29 -5.65 12.21
CA SER A 178 -6.17 -6.56 12.95
C SER A 178 -5.58 -6.86 14.33
N VAL A 179 -6.40 -6.74 15.36
CA VAL A 179 -6.02 -6.99 16.75
C VAL A 179 -7.07 -7.89 17.39
N ILE A 180 -6.63 -8.87 18.15
CA ILE A 180 -7.48 -9.69 19.00
C ILE A 180 -7.10 -9.36 20.45
N VAL A 181 -8.10 -9.00 21.24
CA VAL A 181 -7.95 -8.66 22.65
C VAL A 181 -8.77 -9.64 23.47
N GLU A 182 -8.17 -10.16 24.52
CA GLU A 182 -8.89 -10.94 25.53
C GLU A 182 -9.36 -9.99 26.64
N SER A 183 -10.67 -10.00 26.93
CA SER A 183 -11.28 -9.21 27.99
C SER A 183 -12.37 -10.02 28.65
N LYS A 184 -12.48 -9.85 29.95
CA LYS A 184 -13.54 -10.48 30.77
C LYS A 184 -14.79 -9.60 30.88
N GLU A 185 -14.77 -8.39 30.30
CA GLU A 185 -15.86 -7.41 30.31
C GLU A 185 -16.61 -7.42 28.99
#